data_2ce143b203090d7f9f51d42703a83a3e
#
_entry.id   2ce143b203090d7f9f51d42703a83a3e
#
_cell.length_a   1.000
_cell.length_b   1.000
_cell.length_c   1.000
_cell.angle_alpha   90.00
_cell.angle_beta   90.00
_cell.angle_gamma   90.00
#
_symmetry.space_group_name_H-M   'P 1'
#
loop_
_entity.id
_entity.type
_entity.pdbx_description
1 polymer ?
#
loop_
_entity_poly.entity_id
_entity_poly.type
_entity_poly.pdbx_seq_one_letter_code
_entity_poly.pdbx_strand_id
1 'polypeptide(L)'
;MAGATMQWLRDKLQIIQNAGESEMLARQVSDDLSVYLIPAFTGLGAPYWDPEARGALLGMTRDTGIPEIVAAGLMSVVYQTKDLVNAISADGAELSQLRVDGGLSANNFVLEKLADILNCEVHRPRVTETTAQGAAYVAGLQSGVFSSLEQIKQKWQIERVFKPTKDTNWRENQYLGWKHAIQKVIT
;
A
#
# COMPACT_ATOMS: atom_id res chain seq x y z
N MET A 1 8.03 2.27 -0.90
CA MET A 1 8.60 1.29 -1.90
C MET A 1 7.54 0.63 -2.79
N ALA A 2 6.28 1.06 -2.76
CA ALA A 2 5.14 0.39 -3.42
C ALA A 2 5.38 0.05 -4.91
N GLY A 3 5.63 1.05 -5.76
CA GLY A 3 5.90 0.81 -7.19
C GLY A 3 7.17 0.02 -7.45
N ALA A 4 8.23 0.25 -6.66
CA ALA A 4 9.52 -0.43 -6.83
C ALA A 4 9.43 -1.94 -6.56
N THR A 5 8.58 -2.38 -5.63
CA THR A 5 8.34 -3.80 -5.36
C THR A 5 7.74 -4.49 -6.59
N MET A 6 6.71 -3.89 -7.20
CA MET A 6 6.09 -4.44 -8.41
C MET A 6 7.05 -4.43 -9.61
N GLN A 7 7.83 -3.36 -9.77
CA GLN A 7 8.88 -3.30 -10.80
C GLN A 7 9.94 -4.39 -10.59
N TRP A 8 10.35 -4.65 -9.37
CA TRP A 8 11.31 -5.70 -9.06
C TRP A 8 10.77 -7.10 -9.40
N LEU A 9 9.52 -7.40 -9.03
CA LEU A 9 8.85 -8.65 -9.38
C LEU A 9 8.77 -8.84 -10.92
N ARG A 10 8.53 -7.76 -11.67
CA ARG A 10 8.45 -7.78 -13.13
C ARG A 10 9.82 -7.83 -13.78
N ASP A 11 10.73 -6.93 -13.44
CA ASP A 11 11.95 -6.68 -14.22
C ASP A 11 13.14 -7.54 -13.79
N LYS A 12 13.17 -7.94 -12.50
CA LYS A 12 14.28 -8.73 -11.96
C LYS A 12 13.92 -10.20 -11.78
N LEU A 13 12.77 -10.48 -11.15
CA LEU A 13 12.32 -11.86 -10.97
C LEU A 13 11.57 -12.40 -12.21
N GLN A 14 11.00 -11.51 -13.03
CA GLN A 14 10.24 -11.85 -14.24
C GLN A 14 9.06 -12.81 -13.97
N ILE A 15 8.46 -12.71 -12.77
CA ILE A 15 7.34 -13.56 -12.36
C ILE A 15 5.97 -12.92 -12.63
N ILE A 16 5.94 -11.66 -13.06
CA ILE A 16 4.78 -10.98 -13.64
C ILE A 16 5.20 -10.22 -14.89
N GLN A 17 4.30 -10.08 -15.86
CA GLN A 17 4.57 -9.35 -17.10
C GLN A 17 4.19 -7.85 -16.98
N ASN A 18 3.14 -7.55 -16.23
CA ASN A 18 2.66 -6.20 -16.02
C ASN A 18 2.01 -6.07 -14.62
N ALA A 19 1.83 -4.82 -14.17
CA ALA A 19 1.28 -4.54 -12.85
C ALA A 19 -0.17 -5.04 -12.68
N GLY A 20 -0.97 -5.09 -13.76
CA GLY A 20 -2.36 -5.56 -13.69
C GLY A 20 -2.48 -7.05 -13.39
N GLU A 21 -1.50 -7.87 -13.83
CA GLU A 21 -1.44 -9.29 -13.55
C GLU A 21 -1.31 -9.58 -12.04
N SER A 22 -0.68 -8.68 -11.29
CA SER A 22 -0.48 -8.85 -9.85
C SER A 22 -1.78 -8.98 -9.05
N GLU A 23 -2.84 -8.26 -9.44
CA GLU A 23 -4.16 -8.38 -8.80
C GLU A 23 -4.76 -9.77 -9.02
N MET A 24 -4.70 -10.26 -10.26
CA MET A 24 -5.25 -11.57 -10.62
C MET A 24 -4.54 -12.70 -9.87
N LEU A 25 -3.21 -12.64 -9.78
CA LEU A 25 -2.42 -13.63 -9.04
C LEU A 25 -2.70 -13.58 -7.54
N ALA A 26 -2.72 -12.39 -6.94
CA ALA A 26 -2.97 -12.23 -5.52
C ALA A 26 -4.37 -12.72 -5.10
N ARG A 27 -5.35 -12.65 -5.98
CA ARG A 27 -6.72 -13.15 -5.73
C ARG A 27 -6.83 -14.69 -5.76
N GLN A 28 -5.79 -15.41 -6.18
CA GLN A 28 -5.74 -16.87 -6.14
C GLN A 28 -5.32 -17.40 -4.77
N VAL A 29 -4.75 -16.54 -3.93
CA VAL A 29 -4.20 -16.92 -2.63
C VAL A 29 -5.25 -16.77 -1.52
N SER A 30 -5.15 -17.62 -0.50
CA SER A 30 -5.96 -17.49 0.71
C SER A 30 -5.75 -16.12 1.38
N ASP A 31 -6.82 -15.62 2.00
CA ASP A 31 -6.75 -14.41 2.82
C ASP A 31 -5.79 -14.54 4.03
N ASP A 32 -5.53 -15.79 4.47
CA ASP A 32 -4.60 -16.10 5.57
C ASP A 32 -3.19 -16.35 5.04
N LEU A 33 -2.63 -15.32 4.37
CA LEU A 33 -1.28 -15.40 3.81
C LEU A 33 -0.24 -15.44 4.94
N SER A 34 0.61 -16.47 4.92
CA SER A 34 1.72 -16.66 5.87
C SER A 34 3.10 -16.28 5.31
N VAL A 35 3.15 -15.86 4.05
CA VAL A 35 4.36 -15.42 3.36
C VAL A 35 4.47 -13.91 3.43
N TYR A 36 5.63 -13.40 3.84
CA TYR A 36 5.91 -11.96 3.99
C TYR A 36 7.10 -11.56 3.15
N LEU A 37 6.91 -10.59 2.25
CA LEU A 37 7.99 -9.92 1.54
C LEU A 37 8.32 -8.60 2.25
N ILE A 38 9.55 -8.46 2.72
CA ILE A 38 10.08 -7.20 3.27
C ILE A 38 10.89 -6.52 2.16
N PRO A 39 10.40 -5.45 1.51
CA PRO A 39 11.07 -4.85 0.36
C PRO A 39 12.12 -3.79 0.81
N ALA A 40 13.01 -4.17 1.71
CA ALA A 40 14.10 -3.31 2.18
C ALA A 40 15.27 -3.26 1.19
N PHE A 41 14.99 -2.92 -0.08
CA PHE A 41 16.00 -2.92 -1.15
C PHE A 41 17.14 -1.91 -0.91
N THR A 42 16.85 -0.82 -0.20
CA THR A 42 17.80 0.24 0.17
C THR A 42 17.68 0.59 1.65
N GLY A 43 17.38 -0.41 2.48
CA GLY A 43 17.06 -0.21 3.88
C GLY A 43 15.56 0.01 4.12
N LEU A 44 15.20 0.20 5.38
CA LEU A 44 13.85 0.53 5.84
C LEU A 44 13.78 2.01 6.25
N GLY A 45 12.80 2.73 5.70
CA GLY A 45 12.47 4.08 6.13
C GLY A 45 11.62 4.10 7.40
N ALA A 46 10.84 5.17 7.58
CA ALA A 46 9.92 5.30 8.69
C ALA A 46 8.96 4.10 8.81
N PRO A 47 8.64 3.65 10.04
CA PRO A 47 9.10 4.16 11.33
C PRO A 47 10.43 3.51 11.81
N TYR A 48 11.02 2.59 11.05
CA TYR A 48 12.16 1.76 11.48
C TYR A 48 13.51 2.47 11.38
N TRP A 49 13.71 3.29 10.34
CA TRP A 49 14.93 4.06 10.08
C TRP A 49 16.21 3.21 10.08
N ASP A 50 16.14 1.98 9.53
CA ASP A 50 17.26 1.06 9.44
C ASP A 50 17.83 1.02 8.02
N PRO A 51 18.95 1.71 7.74
CA PRO A 51 19.60 1.73 6.43
C PRO A 51 20.30 0.40 6.09
N GLU A 52 20.61 -0.43 7.09
CA GLU A 52 21.31 -1.70 6.91
C GLU A 52 20.37 -2.88 6.65
N ALA A 53 19.07 -2.74 6.95
CA ALA A 53 18.08 -3.76 6.63
C ALA A 53 18.10 -4.10 5.14
N ARG A 54 17.91 -5.37 4.80
CA ARG A 54 17.85 -5.84 3.40
C ARG A 54 16.57 -6.61 3.15
N GLY A 55 16.16 -6.64 1.86
CA GLY A 55 14.96 -7.33 1.44
C GLY A 55 14.99 -8.82 1.81
N ALA A 56 13.84 -9.34 2.28
CA ALA A 56 13.70 -10.73 2.67
C ALA A 56 12.33 -11.28 2.28
N LEU A 57 12.29 -12.58 1.99
CA LEU A 57 11.05 -13.34 1.81
C LEU A 57 11.00 -14.40 2.91
N LEU A 58 9.98 -14.35 3.75
CA LEU A 58 9.84 -15.15 4.97
C LEU A 58 8.52 -15.92 4.98
N GLY A 59 8.49 -17.05 5.69
CA GLY A 59 7.28 -17.87 5.83
C GLY A 59 6.98 -18.78 4.66
N MET A 60 7.92 -18.96 3.73
CA MET A 60 7.76 -19.90 2.60
C MET A 60 7.62 -21.34 3.06
N THR A 61 6.75 -22.07 2.38
CA THR A 61 6.58 -23.51 2.50
C THR A 61 6.82 -24.16 1.14
N ARG A 62 6.70 -25.48 1.07
CA ARG A 62 6.80 -26.23 -0.20
C ARG A 62 5.71 -25.82 -1.20
N ASP A 63 4.58 -25.33 -0.72
CA ASP A 63 3.41 -24.95 -1.52
C ASP A 63 3.44 -23.47 -1.95
N THR A 64 4.49 -22.72 -1.54
CA THR A 64 4.65 -21.31 -1.92
C THR A 64 5.03 -21.19 -3.39
N GLY A 65 4.17 -20.59 -4.17
CA GLY A 65 4.37 -20.33 -5.59
C GLY A 65 4.41 -18.84 -5.95
N ILE A 66 4.31 -18.55 -7.24
CA ILE A 66 4.29 -17.17 -7.76
C ILE A 66 3.12 -16.36 -7.17
N PRO A 67 1.88 -16.89 -7.08
CA PRO A 67 0.78 -16.15 -6.51
C PRO A 67 1.03 -15.65 -5.09
N GLU A 68 1.59 -16.49 -4.20
CA GLU A 68 1.91 -16.14 -2.82
C GLU A 68 3.01 -15.09 -2.73
N ILE A 69 4.04 -15.16 -3.58
CA ILE A 69 5.13 -14.18 -3.63
C ILE A 69 4.59 -12.82 -4.11
N VAL A 70 3.75 -12.81 -5.13
CA VAL A 70 3.12 -11.59 -5.67
C VAL A 70 2.17 -10.98 -4.63
N ALA A 71 1.34 -11.81 -3.99
CA ALA A 71 0.44 -11.36 -2.91
C ALA A 71 1.24 -10.77 -1.75
N ALA A 72 2.33 -11.44 -1.31
CA ALA A 72 3.21 -10.91 -0.27
C ALA A 72 3.82 -9.56 -0.65
N GLY A 73 4.19 -9.37 -1.92
CA GLY A 73 4.66 -8.09 -2.45
C GLY A 73 3.61 -6.98 -2.37
N LEU A 74 2.37 -7.26 -2.73
CA LEU A 74 1.26 -6.31 -2.58
C LEU A 74 0.94 -6.04 -1.11
N MET A 75 0.88 -7.08 -0.28
CA MET A 75 0.62 -6.96 1.16
C MET A 75 1.72 -6.20 1.89
N SER A 76 2.97 -6.23 1.42
CA SER A 76 4.06 -5.44 2.00
C SER A 76 3.76 -3.94 2.01
N VAL A 77 3.09 -3.43 0.96
CA VAL A 77 2.66 -2.03 0.88
C VAL A 77 1.57 -1.73 1.92
N VAL A 78 0.63 -2.66 2.08
CA VAL A 78 -0.47 -2.54 3.05
C VAL A 78 0.08 -2.48 4.49
N TYR A 79 0.99 -3.39 4.83
CA TYR A 79 1.58 -3.46 6.17
C TYR A 79 2.49 -2.26 6.47
N GLN A 80 3.33 -1.83 5.52
CA GLN A 80 4.14 -0.62 5.70
C GLN A 80 3.27 0.63 5.88
N THR A 81 2.12 0.70 5.19
CA THR A 81 1.14 1.77 5.41
C THR A 81 0.58 1.71 6.84
N LYS A 82 0.28 0.50 7.35
CA LYS A 82 -0.17 0.33 8.75
C LYS A 82 0.91 0.75 9.75
N ASP A 83 2.18 0.43 9.48
CA ASP A 83 3.30 0.88 10.31
C ASP A 83 3.35 2.40 10.42
N LEU A 84 3.22 3.10 9.27
CA LEU A 84 3.21 4.56 9.21
C LEU A 84 1.99 5.15 9.93
N VAL A 85 0.80 4.59 9.69
CA VAL A 85 -0.44 5.04 10.35
C VAL A 85 -0.32 4.88 11.86
N ASN A 86 0.23 3.77 12.35
CA ASN A 86 0.44 3.56 13.79
C ASN A 86 1.42 4.58 14.38
N ALA A 87 2.51 4.90 13.67
CA ALA A 87 3.46 5.92 14.11
C ALA A 87 2.81 7.32 14.17
N ILE A 88 2.06 7.70 13.13
CA ILE A 88 1.31 8.98 13.09
C ILE A 88 0.25 9.03 14.20
N SER A 89 -0.42 7.92 14.49
CA SER A 89 -1.41 7.85 15.57
C SER A 89 -0.77 7.97 16.95
N ALA A 90 0.45 7.47 17.13
CA ALA A 90 1.21 7.65 18.36
C ALA A 90 1.58 9.13 18.60
N ASP A 91 1.69 9.93 17.53
CA ASP A 91 1.88 11.39 17.58
C ASP A 91 0.55 12.16 17.77
N GLY A 92 -0.56 11.46 18.00
CA GLY A 92 -1.86 12.05 18.33
C GLY A 92 -2.80 12.33 17.15
N ALA A 93 -2.47 11.90 15.94
CA ALA A 93 -3.37 12.03 14.79
C ALA A 93 -4.25 10.80 14.62
N GLU A 94 -5.54 11.00 14.35
CA GLU A 94 -6.49 9.92 14.08
C GLU A 94 -6.76 9.79 12.57
N LEU A 95 -6.70 8.56 12.06
CA LEU A 95 -7.04 8.25 10.69
C LEU A 95 -8.54 7.90 10.59
N SER A 96 -9.35 8.80 10.05
CA SER A 96 -10.78 8.52 9.77
C SER A 96 -11.01 7.92 8.38
N GLN A 97 -10.20 8.30 7.40
CA GLN A 97 -10.24 7.79 6.02
C GLN A 97 -8.86 7.92 5.38
N LEU A 98 -8.57 7.06 4.42
CA LEU A 98 -7.34 7.11 3.61
C LEU A 98 -7.70 7.49 2.17
N ARG A 99 -7.04 8.50 1.61
CA ARG A 99 -7.08 8.82 0.18
C ARG A 99 -5.82 8.28 -0.48
N VAL A 100 -6.00 7.61 -1.62
CA VAL A 100 -4.91 6.96 -2.34
C VAL A 100 -4.80 7.49 -3.75
N ASP A 101 -3.58 7.52 -4.30
CA ASP A 101 -3.31 7.90 -5.67
C ASP A 101 -2.14 7.12 -6.27
N GLY A 102 -1.77 7.45 -7.50
CA GLY A 102 -0.69 6.81 -8.23
C GLY A 102 -1.04 5.45 -8.82
N GLY A 103 -0.10 4.83 -9.52
CA GLY A 103 -0.36 3.63 -10.32
C GLY A 103 -0.89 2.43 -9.53
N LEU A 104 -0.46 2.24 -8.28
CA LEU A 104 -0.93 1.11 -7.47
C LEU A 104 -2.38 1.29 -6.97
N SER A 105 -2.92 2.51 -6.99
CA SER A 105 -4.34 2.75 -6.66
C SER A 105 -5.32 2.12 -7.65
N ALA A 106 -4.85 1.72 -8.83
CA ALA A 106 -5.65 0.96 -9.79
C ALA A 106 -5.89 -0.50 -9.34
N ASN A 107 -5.07 -1.05 -8.44
CA ASN A 107 -5.17 -2.41 -7.95
C ASN A 107 -6.21 -2.51 -6.82
N ASN A 108 -7.37 -3.11 -7.11
CA ASN A 108 -8.46 -3.22 -6.12
C ASN A 108 -8.09 -4.12 -4.94
N PHE A 109 -7.33 -5.19 -5.16
CA PHE A 109 -6.88 -6.07 -4.08
C PHE A 109 -6.13 -5.27 -3.00
N VAL A 110 -5.19 -4.40 -3.40
CA VAL A 110 -4.44 -3.55 -2.46
C VAL A 110 -5.37 -2.62 -1.69
N LEU A 111 -6.35 -1.99 -2.37
CA LEU A 111 -7.25 -1.04 -1.71
C LEU A 111 -8.23 -1.73 -0.75
N GLU A 112 -8.71 -2.92 -1.09
CA GLU A 112 -9.50 -3.78 -0.20
C GLU A 112 -8.69 -4.17 1.04
N LYS A 113 -7.44 -4.63 0.86
CA LYS A 113 -6.56 -5.00 1.98
C LYS A 113 -6.10 -3.81 2.81
N LEU A 114 -5.92 -2.62 2.21
CA LEU A 114 -5.69 -1.39 2.97
C LEU A 114 -6.89 -1.08 3.87
N ALA A 115 -8.12 -1.13 3.34
CA ALA A 115 -9.31 -0.91 4.14
C ALA A 115 -9.42 -1.93 5.29
N ASP A 116 -9.18 -3.21 5.00
CA ASP A 116 -9.23 -4.29 5.98
C ASP A 116 -8.19 -4.11 7.11
N ILE A 117 -6.92 -3.87 6.77
CA ILE A 117 -5.81 -3.78 7.74
C ILE A 117 -5.83 -2.46 8.53
N LEU A 118 -6.20 -1.35 7.89
CA LEU A 118 -6.28 -0.04 8.55
C LEU A 118 -7.58 0.14 9.34
N ASN A 119 -8.60 -0.66 9.06
CA ASN A 119 -9.95 -0.52 9.59
C ASN A 119 -10.57 0.86 9.33
N CYS A 120 -10.41 1.37 8.12
CA CYS A 120 -10.98 2.64 7.71
C CYS A 120 -11.42 2.61 6.24
N GLU A 121 -12.20 3.59 5.82
CA GLU A 121 -12.54 3.73 4.41
C GLU A 121 -11.33 4.18 3.59
N VAL A 122 -11.11 3.52 2.45
CA VAL A 122 -10.08 3.89 1.46
C VAL A 122 -10.76 4.47 0.24
N HIS A 123 -10.44 5.70 -0.10
CA HIS A 123 -11.07 6.46 -1.17
C HIS A 123 -10.13 6.57 -2.37
N ARG A 124 -10.54 6.01 -3.52
CA ARG A 124 -9.87 6.20 -4.79
C ARG A 124 -10.47 7.38 -5.52
N PRO A 125 -9.67 8.38 -5.94
CA PRO A 125 -10.16 9.49 -6.75
C PRO A 125 -10.40 9.04 -8.19
N ARG A 126 -11.26 9.78 -8.89
CA ARG A 126 -11.50 9.59 -10.32
C ARG A 126 -10.25 9.88 -11.16
N VAL A 127 -9.45 10.84 -10.73
CA VAL A 127 -8.16 11.18 -11.35
C VAL A 127 -7.06 10.65 -10.44
N THR A 128 -6.29 9.69 -10.93
CA THR A 128 -5.22 9.01 -10.17
C THR A 128 -3.85 9.68 -10.30
N GLU A 129 -3.68 10.61 -11.25
CA GLU A 129 -2.47 11.42 -11.44
C GLU A 129 -2.54 12.73 -10.63
N THR A 130 -2.61 12.61 -9.31
CA THR A 130 -2.87 13.76 -8.43
C THR A 130 -1.69 14.71 -8.32
N THR A 131 -0.45 14.25 -8.56
CA THR A 131 0.74 15.11 -8.57
C THR A 131 0.66 16.15 -9.69
N ALA A 132 0.40 15.72 -10.92
CA ALA A 132 0.22 16.62 -12.05
C ALA A 132 -0.99 17.55 -11.86
N GLN A 133 -2.09 17.01 -11.34
CA GLN A 133 -3.29 17.77 -11.01
C GLN A 133 -3.02 18.83 -9.93
N GLY A 134 -2.23 18.50 -8.90
CA GLY A 134 -1.84 19.43 -7.84
C GLY A 134 -1.02 20.59 -8.39
N ALA A 135 -0.04 20.31 -9.26
CA ALA A 135 0.74 21.35 -9.93
C ALA A 135 -0.14 22.27 -10.80
N ALA A 136 -1.09 21.70 -11.54
CA ALA A 136 -2.05 22.47 -12.34
C ALA A 136 -2.97 23.34 -11.45
N TYR A 137 -3.38 22.84 -10.28
CA TYR A 137 -4.19 23.61 -9.34
C TYR A 137 -3.43 24.81 -8.75
N VAL A 138 -2.16 24.64 -8.38
CA VAL A 138 -1.32 25.73 -7.87
C VAL A 138 -1.11 26.78 -8.95
N ALA A 139 -0.80 26.39 -10.19
CA ALA A 139 -0.68 27.29 -11.32
C ALA A 139 -2.01 28.02 -11.60
N GLY A 140 -3.12 27.31 -11.52
CA GLY A 140 -4.46 27.88 -11.72
C GLY A 140 -4.87 28.89 -10.65
N LEU A 141 -4.46 28.67 -9.39
CA LEU A 141 -4.64 29.67 -8.30
C LEU A 141 -3.83 30.94 -8.59
N GLN A 142 -2.57 30.78 -8.94
CA GLN A 142 -1.68 31.91 -9.24
C GLN A 142 -2.15 32.73 -10.45
N SER A 143 -2.68 32.07 -11.47
CA SER A 143 -3.18 32.73 -12.70
C SER A 143 -4.62 33.25 -12.59
N GLY A 144 -5.31 33.03 -11.43
CA GLY A 144 -6.69 33.45 -11.23
C GLY A 144 -7.75 32.57 -11.91
N VAL A 145 -7.38 31.41 -12.44
CA VAL A 145 -8.33 30.41 -12.96
C VAL A 145 -9.17 29.81 -11.84
N PHE A 146 -8.56 29.62 -10.66
CA PHE A 146 -9.26 29.26 -9.42
C PHE A 146 -9.21 30.40 -8.42
N SER A 147 -10.36 30.71 -7.82
CA SER A 147 -10.49 31.81 -6.89
C SER A 147 -10.06 31.45 -5.45
N SER A 148 -10.05 30.15 -5.09
CA SER A 148 -9.72 29.67 -3.74
C SER A 148 -9.37 28.19 -3.71
N LEU A 149 -8.76 27.75 -2.58
CA LEU A 149 -8.53 26.33 -2.29
C LEU A 149 -9.85 25.57 -2.12
N GLU A 150 -10.90 26.22 -1.59
CA GLU A 150 -12.23 25.62 -1.46
C GLU A 150 -12.82 25.25 -2.82
N GLN A 151 -12.66 26.10 -3.83
CA GLN A 151 -13.09 25.79 -5.19
C GLN A 151 -12.35 24.56 -5.75
N ILE A 152 -11.05 24.43 -5.47
CA ILE A 152 -10.27 23.27 -5.88
C ILE A 152 -10.73 22.01 -5.13
N LYS A 153 -10.95 22.13 -3.79
CA LYS A 153 -11.43 21.02 -2.97
C LYS A 153 -12.74 20.42 -3.48
N GLN A 154 -13.63 21.24 -4.01
CA GLN A 154 -14.91 20.80 -4.59
C GLN A 154 -14.74 20.02 -5.91
N LYS A 155 -13.58 20.13 -6.58
CA LYS A 155 -13.28 19.39 -7.81
C LYS A 155 -12.82 17.96 -7.55
N TRP A 156 -12.46 17.63 -6.31
CA TRP A 156 -12.08 16.29 -5.96
C TRP A 156 -13.30 15.36 -5.99
N GLN A 157 -13.23 14.34 -6.83
CA GLN A 157 -14.33 13.39 -7.03
C GLN A 157 -13.85 11.98 -6.67
N ILE A 158 -14.65 11.29 -5.85
CA ILE A 158 -14.45 9.88 -5.52
C ILE A 158 -14.91 9.04 -6.72
N GLU A 159 -14.07 8.11 -7.16
CA GLU A 159 -14.47 7.06 -8.11
C GLU A 159 -15.04 5.87 -7.35
N ARG A 160 -14.33 5.42 -6.28
CA ARG A 160 -14.75 4.27 -5.49
C ARG A 160 -14.29 4.38 -4.04
N VAL A 161 -15.14 3.87 -3.13
CA VAL A 161 -14.84 3.71 -1.70
C VAL A 161 -14.71 2.23 -1.39
N PHE A 162 -13.62 1.84 -0.74
CA PHE A 162 -13.38 0.49 -0.22
C PHE A 162 -13.58 0.52 1.29
N LYS A 163 -14.36 -0.43 1.81
CA LYS A 163 -14.71 -0.51 3.24
C LYS A 163 -14.11 -1.75 3.87
N PRO A 164 -13.79 -1.72 5.17
CA PRO A 164 -13.34 -2.91 5.89
C PRO A 164 -14.39 -4.01 5.82
N THR A 165 -13.94 -5.24 5.56
CA THR A 165 -14.78 -6.44 5.52
C THR A 165 -14.32 -7.51 6.51
N LYS A 166 -13.08 -7.42 6.98
CA LYS A 166 -12.47 -8.39 7.89
C LYS A 166 -12.65 -7.99 9.36
N ASP A 167 -12.77 -8.98 10.23
CA ASP A 167 -12.87 -8.77 11.66
C ASP A 167 -11.53 -8.36 12.30
N THR A 168 -11.59 -8.01 13.57
CA THR A 168 -10.41 -7.57 14.33
C THR A 168 -9.39 -8.69 14.50
N ASN A 169 -9.83 -9.93 14.74
CA ASN A 169 -8.93 -11.06 14.97
C ASN A 169 -8.08 -11.35 13.72
N TRP A 170 -8.72 -11.38 12.55
CA TRP A 170 -7.99 -11.55 11.28
C TRP A 170 -6.96 -10.43 11.09
N ARG A 171 -7.37 -9.19 11.28
CA ARG A 171 -6.50 -8.00 11.11
C ARG A 171 -5.28 -8.03 12.02
N GLU A 172 -5.50 -8.34 13.30
CA GLU A 172 -4.43 -8.41 14.30
C GLU A 172 -3.47 -9.56 14.00
N ASN A 173 -3.97 -10.73 13.62
CA ASN A 173 -3.14 -11.88 13.29
C ASN A 173 -2.26 -11.62 12.06
N GLN A 174 -2.83 -11.05 11.00
CA GLN A 174 -2.09 -10.70 9.79
C GLN A 174 -0.98 -9.68 10.08
N TYR A 175 -1.31 -8.63 10.83
CA TYR A 175 -0.33 -7.60 11.18
C TYR A 175 0.71 -8.08 12.19
N LEU A 176 0.36 -8.97 13.11
CA LEU A 176 1.32 -9.61 14.04
C LEU A 176 2.35 -10.43 13.27
N GLY A 177 1.92 -11.20 12.27
CA GLY A 177 2.81 -11.94 11.39
C GLY A 177 3.81 -11.03 10.66
N TRP A 178 3.34 -9.88 10.14
CA TRP A 178 4.20 -8.86 9.56
C TRP A 178 5.24 -8.33 10.56
N LYS A 179 4.82 -7.98 11.78
CA LYS A 179 5.73 -7.50 12.82
C LYS A 179 6.81 -8.54 13.16
N HIS A 180 6.45 -9.82 13.26
CA HIS A 180 7.41 -10.89 13.48
C HIS A 180 8.39 -11.05 12.29
N ALA A 181 7.90 -10.87 11.06
CA ALA A 181 8.76 -10.94 9.88
C ALA A 181 9.76 -9.78 9.85
N ILE A 182 9.32 -8.55 10.11
CA ILE A 182 10.18 -7.37 10.08
C ILE A 182 11.26 -7.40 11.18
N GLN A 183 10.94 -7.95 12.36
CA GLN A 183 11.90 -8.14 13.46
C GLN A 183 13.09 -9.05 13.08
N LYS A 184 12.99 -9.84 12.02
CA LYS A 184 14.08 -10.70 11.54
C LYS A 184 15.03 -10.01 10.58
N VAL A 185 14.69 -8.81 10.11
CA VAL A 185 15.50 -8.06 9.13
C VAL A 185 16.02 -6.73 9.65
N ILE A 186 15.47 -6.20 10.72
CA ILE A 186 16.01 -5.03 11.41
C ILE A 186 17.20 -5.44 12.28
N THR A 187 18.23 -4.59 12.36
CA THR A 187 19.50 -4.82 13.06
C THR A 187 19.60 -4.02 14.36
#